data_b358ea4eb69ceb8ef6e0b2facb461cb0
#
_entry.id   b358ea4eb69ceb8ef6e0b2facb461cb0
#
_cell.length_a   1.000
_cell.length_b   1.000
_cell.length_c   1.000
_cell.angle_alpha   90.00
_cell.angle_beta   90.00
_cell.angle_gamma   90.00
#
_symmetry.space_group_name_H-M   'P 1'
#
loop_
_entity.id
_entity.type
_entity.pdbx_description
1 polymer ?
#
loop_
_entity_poly.entity_id
_entity_poly.type
_entity_poly.pdbx_seq_one_letter_code
_entity_poly.pdbx_strand_id
1 'polypeptide(L)'
;MNMKNIKYILYTAASVLCLSMTSCSENGYEPGPEPSRDCMEAYFLSSNPSEYILGSESTSVTLEIGRLKADNAASIPVIVEAKDEVFKVSSTVEFQAGEATARLTVSFEGIEIQKEKRFTIRLADEYVNPYTVHDGSDVFSAAVLV
;
A
#
# COMPACT_ATOMS: atom_id res chain seq x y z
N MET A 1 -4.62 -67.57 18.49
CA MET A 1 -3.78 -66.50 17.90
C MET A 1 -2.52 -66.36 18.74
N ASN A 2 -1.35 -66.60 18.17
CA ASN A 2 -0.10 -66.80 18.90
C ASN A 2 0.44 -65.42 19.36
N MET A 3 0.74 -65.24 20.64
CA MET A 3 1.20 -63.98 21.25
C MET A 3 2.42 -63.33 20.54
N LYS A 4 3.20 -64.12 19.81
CA LYS A 4 4.32 -63.62 18.99
C LYS A 4 3.83 -62.74 17.81
N ASN A 5 2.70 -63.09 17.21
CA ASN A 5 2.16 -62.34 16.08
C ASN A 5 1.54 -61.00 16.48
N ILE A 6 1.05 -60.89 17.72
CA ILE A 6 0.50 -59.62 18.25
C ILE A 6 1.60 -58.58 18.44
N LYS A 7 2.80 -58.97 18.84
CA LYS A 7 3.94 -58.04 18.98
C LYS A 7 4.37 -57.43 17.63
N TYR A 8 4.39 -58.24 16.56
CA TYR A 8 4.74 -57.71 15.23
C TYR A 8 3.67 -56.78 14.67
N ILE A 9 2.39 -57.08 14.91
CA ILE A 9 1.30 -56.18 14.52
C ILE A 9 1.37 -54.85 15.27
N LEU A 10 1.71 -54.85 16.56
CA LEU A 10 1.90 -53.65 17.35
C LEU A 10 3.11 -52.80 16.88
N TYR A 11 4.23 -53.45 16.52
CA TYR A 11 5.40 -52.75 15.99
C TYR A 11 5.17 -52.16 14.59
N THR A 12 4.45 -52.85 13.72
CA THR A 12 4.09 -52.35 12.39
C THR A 12 3.09 -51.20 12.48
N ALA A 13 2.11 -51.25 13.40
CA ALA A 13 1.18 -50.15 13.64
C ALA A 13 1.87 -48.90 14.19
N ALA A 14 2.83 -49.07 15.12
CA ALA A 14 3.61 -47.96 15.67
C ALA A 14 4.53 -47.31 14.64
N SER A 15 5.15 -48.08 13.73
CA SER A 15 6.02 -47.53 12.69
C SER A 15 5.25 -46.77 11.59
N VAL A 16 4.03 -47.19 11.27
CA VAL A 16 3.17 -46.47 10.31
C VAL A 16 2.65 -45.17 10.90
N LEU A 17 2.41 -45.12 12.23
CA LEU A 17 1.93 -43.90 12.89
C LEU A 17 3.04 -42.81 13.00
N CYS A 18 4.31 -43.18 13.03
CA CYS A 18 5.44 -42.26 13.07
C CYS A 18 5.75 -41.63 11.71
N LEU A 19 5.34 -42.22 10.60
CA LEU A 19 5.59 -41.72 9.25
C LEU A 19 4.57 -40.68 8.79
N SER A 20 3.46 -40.50 9.50
CA SER A 20 2.42 -39.52 9.16
C SER A 20 2.61 -38.14 9.82
N MET A 21 3.68 -37.94 10.60
CA MET A 21 3.94 -36.65 11.29
C MET A 21 4.98 -35.78 10.57
N THR A 22 5.46 -36.16 9.39
CA THR A 22 6.45 -35.36 8.64
C THR A 22 5.87 -34.62 7.44
N SER A 23 4.58 -34.30 7.49
CA SER A 23 3.99 -33.40 6.48
C SER A 23 3.67 -32.02 7.08
N CYS A 24 4.62 -31.45 7.82
CA CYS A 24 4.78 -30.01 7.80
C CYS A 24 5.78 -29.72 6.68
N SER A 25 5.29 -29.56 5.46
CA SER A 25 6.03 -28.77 4.50
C SER A 25 6.19 -27.39 5.15
N GLU A 26 7.40 -27.03 5.49
CA GLU A 26 7.77 -25.64 5.64
C GLU A 26 7.48 -24.98 4.28
N ASN A 27 6.22 -24.57 4.07
CA ASN A 27 5.94 -23.52 3.13
C ASN A 27 6.74 -22.35 3.69
N GLY A 28 7.89 -22.07 3.07
CA GLY A 28 8.74 -20.96 3.45
C GLY A 28 7.89 -19.71 3.44
N TYR A 29 7.32 -19.37 4.60
CA TYR A 29 6.70 -18.08 4.82
C TYR A 29 7.86 -17.09 4.85
N GLU A 30 8.09 -16.43 3.73
CA GLU A 30 8.94 -15.25 3.72
C GLU A 30 8.12 -14.12 4.34
N PRO A 31 8.50 -13.63 5.52
CA PRO A 31 7.84 -12.46 6.08
C PRO A 31 8.01 -11.30 5.07
N GLY A 32 6.93 -10.55 4.87
CA GLY A 32 7.01 -9.34 4.05
C GLY A 32 8.00 -8.34 4.66
N PRO A 33 8.36 -7.28 3.92
CA PRO A 33 9.31 -6.28 4.37
C PRO A 33 8.87 -5.66 5.69
N GLU A 34 9.81 -5.55 6.64
CA GLU A 34 9.54 -4.86 7.90
C GLU A 34 9.44 -3.34 7.62
N PRO A 35 8.39 -2.67 8.13
CA PRO A 35 8.31 -1.22 8.03
C PRO A 35 9.43 -0.56 8.84
N SER A 36 9.90 0.61 8.39
CA SER A 36 10.86 1.41 9.16
C SER A 36 10.30 1.71 10.55
N ARG A 37 11.15 1.69 11.59
CA ARG A 37 10.74 2.03 12.97
C ARG A 37 10.18 3.45 13.08
N ASP A 38 10.71 4.36 12.27
CA ASP A 38 10.34 5.78 12.24
C ASP A 38 9.30 6.07 11.14
N CYS A 39 8.71 5.03 10.55
CA CYS A 39 7.69 5.16 9.53
C CYS A 39 6.53 6.03 10.05
N MET A 40 6.18 7.08 9.29
CA MET A 40 5.10 8.02 9.61
C MET A 40 3.71 7.42 9.39
N GLU A 41 3.64 6.25 8.76
CA GLU A 41 2.40 5.55 8.42
C GLU A 41 1.49 6.45 7.57
N ALA A 42 2.06 6.98 6.47
CA ALA A 42 1.39 7.89 5.56
C ALA A 42 0.56 7.14 4.50
N TYR A 43 -0.52 7.77 4.06
CA TYR A 43 -1.45 7.19 3.08
C TYR A 43 -2.26 8.28 2.37
N PHE A 44 -2.71 8.03 1.15
CA PHE A 44 -3.74 8.85 0.49
C PHE A 44 -5.10 8.53 1.12
N LEU A 45 -5.86 9.54 1.51
CA LEU A 45 -7.19 9.33 2.09
C LEU A 45 -8.13 8.70 1.07
N SER A 46 -8.99 7.79 1.52
CA SER A 46 -10.04 7.17 0.69
C SER A 46 -11.08 8.17 0.18
N SER A 47 -11.17 9.35 0.82
CA SER A 47 -12.03 10.45 0.40
C SER A 47 -11.56 11.16 -0.89
N ASN A 48 -10.31 10.95 -1.34
CA ASN A 48 -9.84 11.49 -2.60
C ASN A 48 -10.60 10.85 -3.78
N PRO A 49 -11.22 11.65 -4.67
CA PRO A 49 -11.92 11.11 -5.82
C PRO A 49 -10.94 10.42 -6.80
N SER A 50 -11.31 9.25 -7.31
CA SER A 50 -10.57 8.59 -8.39
C SER A 50 -10.89 9.18 -9.78
N GLU A 51 -11.87 10.07 -9.87
CA GLU A 51 -12.27 10.76 -11.08
C GLU A 51 -12.62 12.21 -10.77
N TYR A 52 -12.07 13.15 -11.55
CA TYR A 52 -12.32 14.57 -11.47
C TYR A 52 -12.97 15.05 -12.77
N ILE A 53 -14.18 15.56 -12.66
CA ILE A 53 -14.87 16.22 -13.77
C ILE A 53 -14.82 17.73 -13.47
N LEU A 54 -14.07 18.47 -14.27
CA LEU A 54 -13.69 19.85 -13.98
C LEU A 54 -14.14 20.79 -15.11
N GLY A 55 -14.28 22.07 -14.78
CA GLY A 55 -14.50 23.10 -15.79
C GLY A 55 -13.21 23.48 -16.52
N SER A 56 -13.36 24.08 -17.70
CA SER A 56 -12.25 24.48 -18.58
C SER A 56 -11.25 25.46 -17.96
N GLU A 57 -11.62 26.14 -16.89
CA GLU A 57 -10.77 27.11 -16.16
C GLU A 57 -9.93 26.41 -15.06
N SER A 58 -10.15 25.11 -14.84
CA SER A 58 -9.43 24.38 -13.82
C SER A 58 -8.02 24.05 -14.28
N THR A 59 -7.04 24.25 -13.39
CA THR A 59 -5.61 24.01 -13.66
C THR A 59 -4.95 23.06 -12.67
N SER A 60 -5.69 22.55 -11.69
CA SER A 60 -5.17 21.63 -10.68
C SER A 60 -6.25 20.83 -9.99
N VAL A 61 -5.83 19.71 -9.41
CA VAL A 61 -6.57 18.96 -8.40
C VAL A 61 -5.77 18.91 -7.11
N THR A 62 -6.45 18.79 -5.98
CA THR A 62 -5.82 18.69 -4.67
C THR A 62 -6.18 17.36 -4.05
N LEU A 63 -5.16 16.65 -3.58
CA LEU A 63 -5.27 15.38 -2.87
C LEU A 63 -5.01 15.59 -1.38
N GLU A 64 -5.71 14.85 -0.54
CA GLU A 64 -5.46 14.81 0.89
C GLU A 64 -4.64 13.57 1.24
N ILE A 65 -3.59 13.78 2.00
CA ILE A 65 -2.69 12.73 2.49
C ILE A 65 -2.73 12.75 3.99
N GLY A 66 -2.96 11.58 4.58
CA GLY A 66 -2.96 11.38 6.01
C GLY A 66 -1.68 10.73 6.51
N ARG A 67 -1.42 10.82 7.82
CA ARG A 67 -0.41 10.05 8.52
C ARG A 67 -0.87 9.74 9.94
N LEU A 68 -0.48 8.59 10.48
CA LEU A 68 -0.86 8.20 11.83
C LEU A 68 0.10 8.76 12.90
N LYS A 69 1.38 8.91 12.58
CA LYS A 69 2.39 9.50 13.48
C LYS A 69 2.64 10.95 13.10
N ALA A 70 2.08 11.87 13.88
CA ALA A 70 2.07 13.30 13.59
C ALA A 70 2.95 14.16 14.49
N ASP A 71 3.73 13.56 15.41
CA ASP A 71 4.48 14.30 16.45
C ASP A 71 5.49 15.29 15.87
N ASN A 72 6.14 14.95 14.79
CA ASN A 72 7.19 15.75 14.16
C ASN A 72 6.75 16.28 12.79
N ALA A 73 7.38 17.37 12.37
CA ALA A 73 7.29 17.82 10.97
C ALA A 73 7.94 16.76 10.03
N ALA A 74 7.40 16.60 8.84
CA ALA A 74 7.93 15.65 7.86
C ALA A 74 7.74 16.16 6.43
N SER A 75 8.70 15.82 5.58
CA SER A 75 8.63 15.98 4.13
C SER A 75 8.62 14.58 3.52
N ILE A 76 7.48 14.18 2.96
CA ILE A 76 7.28 12.83 2.44
C ILE A 76 7.42 12.86 0.92
N PRO A 77 8.37 12.10 0.34
CA PRO A 77 8.54 12.04 -1.10
C PRO A 77 7.34 11.39 -1.80
N VAL A 78 6.96 11.98 -2.93
CA VAL A 78 5.92 11.48 -3.82
C VAL A 78 6.60 10.96 -5.09
N ILE A 79 6.35 9.71 -5.42
CA ILE A 79 6.90 9.03 -6.58
C ILE A 79 5.82 8.97 -7.65
N VAL A 80 6.15 9.45 -8.83
CA VAL A 80 5.26 9.37 -10.01
C VAL A 80 5.52 8.03 -10.69
N GLU A 81 4.54 7.12 -10.67
CA GLU A 81 4.64 5.83 -11.36
C GLU A 81 4.23 5.94 -12.83
N ALA A 82 3.17 6.66 -13.09
CA ALA A 82 2.69 6.94 -14.45
C ALA A 82 1.93 8.27 -14.47
N LYS A 83 2.07 9.01 -15.55
CA LYS A 83 1.27 10.21 -15.79
C LYS A 83 1.26 10.60 -17.26
N ASP A 84 0.18 11.21 -17.72
CA ASP A 84 0.16 11.98 -18.96
C ASP A 84 1.06 13.23 -18.82
N GLU A 85 1.66 13.66 -19.92
CA GLU A 85 2.65 14.76 -19.94
C GLU A 85 2.12 16.09 -19.43
N VAL A 86 0.79 16.29 -19.49
CA VAL A 86 0.12 17.50 -19.02
C VAL A 86 0.22 17.73 -17.52
N PHE A 87 0.47 16.67 -16.73
CA PHE A 87 0.51 16.76 -15.27
C PHE A 87 1.87 17.15 -14.73
N LYS A 88 1.86 18.06 -13.75
CA LYS A 88 2.99 18.43 -12.91
C LYS A 88 2.66 18.07 -11.46
N VAL A 89 3.39 17.15 -10.89
CA VAL A 89 3.22 16.66 -9.52
C VAL A 89 4.36 17.18 -8.66
N SER A 90 4.06 17.69 -7.47
CA SER A 90 5.10 18.02 -6.49
C SER A 90 5.83 16.78 -6.06
N SER A 91 7.15 16.86 -5.92
CA SER A 91 7.99 15.73 -5.52
C SER A 91 7.88 15.36 -4.04
N THR A 92 7.31 16.24 -3.22
CA THR A 92 7.12 16.05 -1.78
C THR A 92 5.78 16.61 -1.32
N VAL A 93 5.29 16.07 -0.21
CA VAL A 93 4.22 16.65 0.60
C VAL A 93 4.78 16.98 1.98
N GLU A 94 4.47 18.20 2.45
CA GLU A 94 4.98 18.74 3.69
C GLU A 94 3.93 18.66 4.80
N PHE A 95 4.32 18.13 5.96
CA PHE A 95 3.52 18.09 7.17
C PHE A 95 4.20 18.92 8.27
N GLN A 96 3.45 19.79 8.92
CA GLN A 96 3.93 20.44 10.13
C GLN A 96 3.83 19.50 11.35
N ALA A 97 4.58 19.78 12.40
CA ALA A 97 4.47 19.02 13.64
C ALA A 97 3.03 19.14 14.20
N GLY A 98 2.45 18.01 14.57
CA GLY A 98 1.06 17.91 15.06
C GLY A 98 -0.01 17.81 13.95
N GLU A 99 0.34 17.99 12.68
CA GLU A 99 -0.61 17.84 11.57
C GLU A 99 -0.71 16.38 11.15
N ALA A 100 -1.92 15.82 11.21
CA ALA A 100 -2.21 14.47 10.75
C ALA A 100 -2.59 14.41 9.26
N THR A 101 -2.89 15.55 8.63
CA THR A 101 -3.26 15.63 7.21
C THR A 101 -2.52 16.76 6.52
N ALA A 102 -2.17 16.57 5.26
CA ALA A 102 -1.58 17.58 4.40
C ALA A 102 -2.19 17.50 2.99
N ARG A 103 -1.91 18.51 2.17
CA ARG A 103 -2.44 18.60 0.80
C ARG A 103 -1.33 18.54 -0.22
N LEU A 104 -1.55 17.71 -1.25
CA LEU A 104 -0.71 17.62 -2.43
C LEU A 104 -1.48 18.20 -3.62
N THR A 105 -0.90 19.16 -4.31
CA THR A 105 -1.49 19.73 -5.52
C THR A 105 -0.86 19.08 -6.76
N VAL A 106 -1.71 18.56 -7.63
CA VAL A 106 -1.34 18.10 -8.96
C VAL A 106 -1.88 19.13 -9.96
N SER A 107 -0.99 19.88 -10.58
CA SER A 107 -1.34 20.87 -11.59
C SER A 107 -1.29 20.28 -13.00
N PHE A 108 -2.05 20.87 -13.90
CA PHE A 108 -2.08 20.46 -15.30
C PHE A 108 -2.34 21.67 -16.21
N GLU A 109 -1.94 21.56 -17.46
CA GLU A 109 -2.16 22.56 -18.49
C GLU A 109 -2.57 21.86 -19.80
N GLY A 110 -3.52 22.46 -20.53
CA GLY A 110 -3.83 22.04 -21.89
C GLY A 110 -4.56 20.71 -22.03
N ILE A 111 -5.38 20.34 -21.05
CA ILE A 111 -6.31 19.20 -21.22
C ILE A 111 -7.40 19.67 -22.20
N GLU A 112 -7.52 18.96 -23.32
CA GLU A 112 -8.59 19.22 -24.30
C GLU A 112 -9.95 18.85 -23.71
N ILE A 113 -10.98 19.64 -24.00
CA ILE A 113 -12.36 19.38 -23.56
C ILE A 113 -12.80 17.98 -23.98
N GLN A 114 -13.45 17.25 -23.08
CA GLN A 114 -13.91 15.86 -23.25
C GLN A 114 -12.79 14.81 -23.48
N LYS A 115 -11.55 15.15 -23.13
CA LYS A 115 -10.46 14.17 -23.11
C LYS A 115 -10.03 13.87 -21.69
N GLU A 116 -10.06 12.61 -21.36
CA GLU A 116 -9.58 12.08 -20.09
C GLU A 116 -8.05 11.98 -20.10
N LYS A 117 -7.44 12.42 -19.00
CA LYS A 117 -6.02 12.27 -18.70
C LYS A 117 -5.85 11.61 -17.36
N ARG A 118 -4.78 10.83 -17.20
CA ARG A 118 -4.57 10.01 -15.99
C ARG A 118 -3.20 10.22 -15.38
N PHE A 119 -3.14 10.03 -14.07
CA PHE A 119 -1.87 9.93 -13.34
C PHE A 119 -1.97 8.89 -12.24
N THR A 120 -0.83 8.30 -11.91
CA THR A 120 -0.65 7.37 -10.78
C THR A 120 0.58 7.78 -10.01
N ILE A 121 0.43 7.96 -8.71
CA ILE A 121 1.47 8.36 -7.79
C ILE A 121 1.47 7.46 -6.57
N ARG A 122 2.60 7.33 -5.90
CA ARG A 122 2.69 6.64 -4.62
C ARG A 122 3.57 7.41 -3.65
N LEU A 123 3.39 7.12 -2.37
CA LEU A 123 4.29 7.62 -1.33
C LEU A 123 5.54 6.75 -1.27
N ALA A 124 6.66 7.30 -0.82
CA ALA A 124 7.88 6.52 -0.66
C ALA A 124 7.71 5.45 0.42
N ASP A 125 8.18 4.22 0.13
CA ASP A 125 7.94 3.02 0.94
C ASP A 125 8.39 3.15 2.40
N GLU A 126 9.44 3.93 2.65
CA GLU A 126 9.96 4.19 4.00
C GLU A 126 8.99 4.94 4.92
N TYR A 127 7.99 5.63 4.33
CA TYR A 127 6.96 6.39 5.06
C TYR A 127 5.62 5.65 5.15
N VAL A 128 5.51 4.48 4.54
CA VAL A 128 4.29 3.67 4.48
C VAL A 128 4.46 2.41 5.33
N ASN A 129 3.40 2.03 6.03
CA ASN A 129 3.34 0.74 6.72
C ASN A 129 2.23 -0.13 6.12
N PRO A 130 2.58 -1.14 5.30
CA PRO A 130 1.59 -1.97 4.61
C PRO A 130 0.74 -2.84 5.57
N TYR A 131 1.11 -2.91 6.84
CA TYR A 131 0.41 -3.73 7.84
C TYR A 131 -0.52 -2.92 8.75
N THR A 132 -0.48 -1.60 8.66
CA THR A 132 -1.34 -0.73 9.46
C THR A 132 -2.70 -0.57 8.80
N VAL A 133 -3.76 -0.67 9.59
CA VAL A 133 -5.12 -0.38 9.13
C VAL A 133 -5.34 1.13 9.16
N HIS A 134 -5.59 1.71 8.00
CA HIS A 134 -5.92 3.12 7.82
C HIS A 134 -7.00 3.26 6.75
N ASP A 135 -7.61 4.45 6.66
CA ASP A 135 -8.62 4.76 5.66
C ASP A 135 -7.98 5.36 4.41
N GLY A 136 -7.33 4.51 3.63
CA GLY A 136 -6.67 4.97 2.41
C GLY A 136 -5.73 3.95 1.79
N SER A 137 -4.83 4.43 0.91
CA SER A 137 -3.86 3.64 0.18
C SER A 137 -2.52 4.37 0.08
N ASP A 138 -1.43 3.64 -0.10
CA ASP A 138 -0.09 4.15 -0.41
C ASP A 138 0.08 4.53 -1.88
N VAL A 139 -0.80 4.01 -2.75
CA VAL A 139 -0.87 4.32 -4.19
C VAL A 139 -2.19 5.00 -4.50
N PHE A 140 -2.14 6.04 -5.32
CA PHE A 140 -3.30 6.77 -5.77
C PHE A 140 -3.29 6.96 -7.28
N SER A 141 -4.41 6.61 -7.92
CA SER A 141 -4.63 6.82 -9.35
C SER A 141 -5.90 7.62 -9.57
N ALA A 142 -5.82 8.61 -10.44
CA ALA A 142 -6.99 9.38 -10.83
C ALA A 142 -7.05 9.67 -12.33
N ALA A 143 -8.29 9.83 -12.78
CA ALA A 143 -8.65 10.38 -14.09
C ALA A 143 -9.11 11.83 -13.94
N VAL A 144 -8.70 12.69 -14.86
CA VAL A 144 -9.13 14.10 -14.95
C VAL A 144 -9.74 14.33 -16.32
N LEU A 145 -10.99 14.77 -16.30
CA LEU A 145 -11.76 15.17 -17.49
C LEU A 145 -12.09 16.67 -17.36
N VAL A 146 -11.82 17.43 -18.42
CA VAL A 146 -12.13 18.87 -18.52
C VAL A 146 -13.20 19.10 -19.57
#